data_30622b19599c41c7f094c964cd1b4d6a
#
_entry.id   30622b19599c41c7f094c964cd1b4d6a
#
_cell.length_a   1.000
_cell.length_b   1.000
_cell.length_c   1.000
_cell.angle_alpha   90.00
_cell.angle_beta   90.00
_cell.angle_gamma   90.00
#
_symmetry.space_group_name_H-M   'P 1'
#
loop_
_entity.id
_entity.type
_entity.pdbx_description
1 polymer ?
#
loop_
_entity_poly.entity_id
_entity_poly.type
_entity_poly.pdbx_seq_one_letter_code
_entity_poly.pdbx_strand_id
1 'polypeptide(L)'
;QFLEKENTPIIKKKKHMYLAYRGLEQAYTYVLIDGVVKTSIIMKDGREFNLEYVTPVDIVSLVRDEVSNYTSAPFNVRIESDEATFYRIPRIKFWEYVRDDKHLQDYIREYYRNKLSETIESLQYMTMNGKKGAVCSFLYKLMNQFGVEVEDGILIDFNVTNEDIAGFCGISTRNSVNRIIHDLKEEGVVEIHNQKLTILDKAYLEEFTGRESF
;
A
#
# COMPACT_ATOMS: atom_id res chain seq x y z
N GLN A 1 4.78 -19.64 -11.57
CA GLN A 1 4.87 -20.78 -12.52
C GLN A 1 4.87 -20.30 -13.98
N PHE A 2 3.92 -19.47 -14.45
CA PHE A 2 3.90 -18.99 -15.84
C PHE A 2 5.11 -18.10 -16.17
N LEU A 3 5.37 -17.07 -15.34
CA LEU A 3 6.46 -16.13 -15.53
C LEU A 3 7.86 -16.76 -15.40
N GLU A 4 7.98 -17.82 -14.60
CA GLU A 4 9.20 -18.62 -14.49
C GLU A 4 9.49 -19.40 -15.77
N LYS A 5 8.45 -20.03 -16.36
CA LYS A 5 8.57 -20.77 -17.62
C LYS A 5 9.00 -19.90 -18.81
N GLU A 6 8.60 -18.62 -18.79
CA GLU A 6 8.90 -17.64 -19.85
C GLU A 6 10.29 -16.97 -19.67
N ASN A 7 11.12 -17.39 -18.70
CA ASN A 7 12.39 -16.74 -18.36
C ASN A 7 12.25 -15.23 -18.18
N THR A 8 11.18 -14.79 -17.52
CA THR A 8 10.92 -13.38 -17.30
C THR A 8 12.03 -12.76 -16.46
N PRO A 9 12.63 -11.63 -16.89
CA PRO A 9 13.70 -10.97 -16.14
C PRO A 9 13.30 -10.60 -14.72
N ILE A 10 14.14 -10.94 -13.76
CA ILE A 10 14.01 -10.54 -12.36
C ILE A 10 14.92 -9.35 -12.11
N ILE A 11 14.39 -8.33 -11.43
CA ILE A 11 15.17 -7.20 -10.96
C ILE A 11 15.02 -7.04 -9.45
N LYS A 12 16.06 -6.47 -8.82
CA LYS A 12 16.10 -6.14 -7.41
C LYS A 12 16.36 -4.66 -7.21
N LYS A 13 15.71 -4.07 -6.23
CA LYS A 13 15.85 -2.67 -5.85
C LYS A 13 15.99 -2.55 -4.34
N LYS A 14 16.89 -1.67 -3.90
CA LYS A 14 17.14 -1.40 -2.48
C LYS A 14 16.16 -0.37 -1.92
N LYS A 15 16.05 -0.35 -0.61
CA LYS A 15 15.25 0.61 0.15
C LYS A 15 15.44 2.05 -0.33
N HIS A 16 14.35 2.79 -0.35
CA HIS A 16 14.24 4.19 -0.80
C HIS A 16 14.52 4.44 -2.29
N MET A 17 14.85 3.41 -3.07
CA MET A 17 14.89 3.54 -4.52
C MET A 17 13.45 3.58 -5.10
N TYR A 18 13.31 4.29 -6.21
CA TYR A 18 12.04 4.33 -6.94
C TYR A 18 12.06 3.32 -8.09
N LEU A 19 10.96 2.61 -8.24
CA LEU A 19 10.68 1.75 -9.39
C LEU A 19 10.02 2.55 -10.52
N ALA A 20 9.15 3.50 -10.17
CA ALA A 20 8.45 4.37 -11.08
C ALA A 20 8.26 5.77 -10.49
N TYR A 21 8.28 6.79 -11.34
CA TYR A 21 7.94 8.17 -10.99
C TYR A 21 6.68 8.58 -11.74
N ARG A 22 5.75 9.22 -11.03
CA ARG A 22 4.52 9.75 -11.59
C ARG A 22 4.80 10.67 -12.78
N GLY A 23 4.08 10.45 -13.88
CA GLY A 23 4.20 11.24 -15.09
C GLY A 23 5.33 10.82 -16.04
N LEU A 24 6.27 9.98 -15.61
CA LEU A 24 7.30 9.44 -16.50
C LEU A 24 6.79 8.20 -17.24
N GLU A 25 7.34 7.97 -18.41
CA GLU A 25 7.03 6.79 -19.22
C GLU A 25 7.32 5.50 -18.47
N GLN A 26 6.40 4.56 -18.56
CA GLN A 26 6.51 3.23 -17.94
C GLN A 26 6.36 2.14 -19.00
N ALA A 27 7.50 1.64 -19.48
CA ALA A 27 7.55 0.61 -20.53
C ALA A 27 7.30 -0.82 -20.00
N TYR A 28 7.26 -1.01 -18.68
CA TYR A 28 7.19 -2.33 -18.05
C TYR A 28 6.05 -2.42 -17.05
N THR A 29 5.47 -3.60 -16.95
CA THR A 29 4.64 -4.05 -15.84
C THR A 29 5.52 -4.81 -14.85
N TYR A 30 5.35 -4.52 -13.56
CA TYR A 30 6.13 -5.15 -12.50
C TYR A 30 5.22 -5.97 -11.59
N VAL A 31 5.64 -7.20 -11.31
CA VAL A 31 5.01 -8.08 -10.32
C VAL A 31 5.97 -8.19 -9.14
N LEU A 32 5.54 -7.73 -7.97
CA LEU A 32 6.30 -7.83 -6.73
C LEU A 32 6.31 -9.29 -6.27
N ILE A 33 7.50 -9.84 -6.04
CA ILE A 33 7.71 -11.22 -5.60
C ILE A 33 8.09 -11.25 -4.12
N ASP A 34 8.87 -10.26 -3.70
CA ASP A 34 9.39 -10.15 -2.34
C ASP A 34 9.62 -8.69 -1.97
N GLY A 35 9.48 -8.37 -0.68
CA GLY A 35 9.63 -7.03 -0.14
C GLY A 35 8.32 -6.23 -0.06
N VAL A 36 8.42 -4.95 0.22
CA VAL A 36 7.30 -4.01 0.38
C VAL A 36 7.58 -2.76 -0.42
N VAL A 37 6.60 -2.26 -1.16
CA VAL A 37 6.65 -0.97 -1.83
C VAL A 37 5.51 -0.06 -1.37
N LYS A 38 5.73 1.24 -1.46
CA LYS A 38 4.73 2.27 -1.22
C LYS A 38 4.39 2.96 -2.53
N THR A 39 3.10 3.09 -2.81
CA THR A 39 2.62 3.92 -3.91
C THR A 39 2.16 5.28 -3.38
N SER A 40 2.50 6.35 -4.09
CA SER A 40 2.25 7.71 -3.61
C SER A 40 2.18 8.75 -4.73
N ILE A 41 1.66 9.91 -4.38
CA ILE A 41 1.65 11.11 -5.22
C ILE A 41 2.38 12.23 -4.46
N ILE A 42 3.47 12.72 -5.01
CA ILE A 42 4.17 13.88 -4.46
C ILE A 42 3.47 15.14 -4.96
N MET A 43 3.00 15.96 -4.04
CA MET A 43 2.32 17.22 -4.30
C MET A 43 3.33 18.32 -4.67
N LYS A 44 2.86 19.43 -5.27
CA LYS A 44 3.74 20.56 -5.64
C LYS A 44 4.45 21.20 -4.47
N ASP A 45 3.88 21.13 -3.27
CA ASP A 45 4.45 21.65 -2.02
C ASP A 45 5.41 20.64 -1.33
N GLY A 46 5.70 19.53 -1.96
CA GLY A 46 6.60 18.48 -1.47
C GLY A 46 5.95 17.47 -0.52
N ARG A 47 4.68 17.68 -0.11
CA ARG A 47 3.97 16.66 0.68
C ARG A 47 3.70 15.43 -0.15
N GLU A 48 3.75 14.28 0.48
CA GLU A 48 3.46 12.98 -0.12
C GLU A 48 2.05 12.54 0.29
N PHE A 49 1.20 12.27 -0.69
CA PHE A 49 -0.08 11.60 -0.50
C PHE A 49 0.11 10.13 -0.79
N ASN A 50 0.04 9.30 0.24
CA ASN A 50 0.24 7.86 0.15
C ASN A 50 -1.06 7.16 -0.24
N LEU A 51 -0.96 6.16 -1.12
CA LEU A 51 -2.10 5.40 -1.60
C LEU A 51 -2.18 4.03 -0.90
N GLU A 52 -1.11 3.25 -0.98
CA GLU A 52 -1.04 1.92 -0.37
C GLU A 52 0.38 1.45 -0.12
N TYR A 53 0.55 0.50 0.80
CA TYR A 53 1.66 -0.43 0.81
C TYR A 53 1.27 -1.68 0.04
N VAL A 54 2.10 -2.08 -0.90
CA VAL A 54 1.91 -3.30 -1.70
C VAL A 54 2.86 -4.37 -1.18
N THR A 55 2.33 -5.54 -0.91
CA THR A 55 3.06 -6.73 -0.44
C THR A 55 2.97 -7.86 -1.47
N PRO A 56 3.88 -8.85 -1.45
CA PRO A 56 3.86 -9.99 -2.38
C PRO A 56 2.62 -10.89 -2.21
N VAL A 57 2.10 -11.47 -3.26
CA VAL A 57 2.45 -11.32 -4.68
C VAL A 57 1.44 -10.39 -5.31
N ASP A 58 1.85 -9.24 -5.83
CA ASP A 58 0.91 -8.28 -6.43
C ASP A 58 1.55 -7.51 -7.60
N ILE A 59 0.71 -6.91 -8.43
CA ILE A 59 1.12 -6.06 -9.55
C ILE A 59 1.22 -4.62 -9.06
N VAL A 60 2.38 -3.99 -9.22
CA VAL A 60 2.64 -2.64 -8.67
C VAL A 60 2.57 -1.51 -9.70
N SER A 61 2.27 -1.83 -10.95
CA SER A 61 2.31 -0.85 -12.04
C SER A 61 1.12 -0.90 -13.00
N LEU A 62 0.05 -1.55 -12.60
CA LEU A 62 -1.08 -1.82 -13.47
C LEU A 62 -2.21 -0.83 -13.22
N VAL A 63 -2.19 0.32 -13.83
CA VAL A 63 -3.30 1.29 -13.69
C VAL A 63 -3.68 1.94 -15.01
N ARG A 64 -3.08 1.56 -16.15
CA ARG A 64 -3.41 2.20 -17.42
C ARG A 64 -3.35 1.27 -18.62
N ASP A 65 -4.09 1.70 -19.59
CA ASP A 65 -4.29 1.31 -20.97
C ASP A 65 -3.27 0.29 -21.49
N GLU A 66 -3.80 -0.84 -21.88
CA GLU A 66 -3.11 -1.96 -22.50
C GLU A 66 -2.57 -1.64 -23.90
N VAL A 67 -3.15 -0.68 -24.60
CA VAL A 67 -2.95 -0.46 -26.05
C VAL A 67 -1.99 0.66 -26.36
N SER A 68 -1.88 1.68 -25.50
CA SER A 68 -1.04 2.84 -25.75
C SER A 68 0.45 2.55 -25.53
N ASN A 69 1.29 2.90 -26.51
CA ASN A 69 2.74 2.89 -26.37
C ASN A 69 3.26 3.96 -25.38
N TYR A 70 2.42 4.93 -25.04
CA TYR A 70 2.73 6.04 -24.16
C TYR A 70 1.81 6.04 -22.95
N THR A 71 2.22 5.36 -21.89
CA THR A 71 1.59 5.53 -20.58
C THR A 71 2.60 6.03 -19.58
N SER A 72 2.32 7.20 -19.01
CA SER A 72 3.05 7.69 -17.86
C SER A 72 2.59 6.96 -16.59
N ALA A 73 3.49 6.72 -15.64
CA ALA A 73 3.14 6.17 -14.35
C ALA A 73 2.12 7.08 -13.64
N PRO A 74 1.01 6.54 -13.09
CA PRO A 74 -0.04 7.33 -12.45
C PRO A 74 0.38 7.82 -11.06
N PHE A 75 1.30 7.13 -10.41
CA PHE A 75 1.84 7.40 -9.08
C PHE A 75 3.33 7.01 -9.01
N ASN A 76 3.99 7.43 -7.95
CA ASN A 76 5.34 6.97 -7.63
C ASN A 76 5.27 5.58 -6.99
N VAL A 77 6.29 4.76 -7.21
CA VAL A 77 6.49 3.47 -6.55
C VAL A 77 7.86 3.49 -5.89
N ARG A 78 7.91 3.49 -4.55
CA ARG A 78 9.14 3.51 -3.75
C ARG A 78 9.28 2.22 -2.93
N ILE A 79 10.52 1.70 -2.85
CA ILE A 79 10.83 0.50 -2.05
C ILE A 79 10.92 0.90 -0.58
N GLU A 80 10.20 0.19 0.29
CA GLU A 80 10.15 0.43 1.74
C GLU A 80 10.84 -0.65 2.57
N SER A 81 10.89 -1.89 2.09
CA SER A 81 11.73 -2.96 2.65
C SER A 81 13.21 -2.73 2.30
N ASP A 82 14.13 -3.43 2.96
CA ASP A 82 15.57 -3.29 2.70
C ASP A 82 15.93 -3.60 1.24
N GLU A 83 15.26 -4.59 0.66
CA GLU A 83 15.30 -4.93 -0.76
C GLU A 83 13.88 -5.33 -1.21
N ALA A 84 13.56 -5.14 -2.48
CA ALA A 84 12.38 -5.70 -3.12
C ALA A 84 12.73 -6.33 -4.46
N THR A 85 12.07 -7.45 -4.78
CA THR A 85 12.31 -8.28 -5.96
C THR A 85 11.09 -8.30 -6.85
N PHE A 86 11.29 -8.12 -8.17
CA PHE A 86 10.20 -8.01 -9.13
C PHE A 86 10.46 -8.84 -10.36
N TYR A 87 9.40 -9.44 -10.94
CA TYR A 87 9.39 -9.74 -12.36
C TYR A 87 9.19 -8.44 -13.15
N ARG A 88 9.98 -8.27 -14.20
CA ARG A 88 9.90 -7.13 -15.12
C ARG A 88 9.43 -7.60 -16.49
N ILE A 89 8.20 -7.25 -16.85
CA ILE A 89 7.54 -7.70 -18.07
C ILE A 89 7.33 -6.50 -18.98
N PRO A 90 7.75 -6.52 -20.26
CA PRO A 90 7.36 -5.48 -21.21
C PRO A 90 5.84 -5.31 -21.20
N ARG A 91 5.35 -4.07 -21.04
CA ARG A 91 3.92 -3.79 -20.83
C ARG A 91 3.03 -4.37 -21.93
N ILE A 92 3.43 -4.19 -23.20
CA ILE A 92 2.67 -4.72 -24.33
C ILE A 92 2.59 -6.25 -24.27
N LYS A 93 3.72 -6.92 -23.98
CA LYS A 93 3.76 -8.38 -23.84
C LYS A 93 2.90 -8.88 -22.67
N PHE A 94 2.84 -8.15 -21.56
CA PHE A 94 1.96 -8.46 -20.44
C PHE A 94 0.49 -8.51 -20.87
N TRP A 95 0.04 -7.50 -21.64
CA TRP A 95 -1.34 -7.46 -22.13
C TRP A 95 -1.64 -8.45 -23.24
N GLU A 96 -0.64 -8.87 -24.02
CA GLU A 96 -0.77 -10.03 -24.92
C GLU A 96 -1.07 -11.30 -24.12
N TYR A 97 -0.34 -11.53 -23.01
CA TYR A 97 -0.61 -12.67 -22.14
C TYR A 97 -2.02 -12.61 -21.53
N VAL A 98 -2.44 -11.44 -21.06
CA VAL A 98 -3.80 -11.26 -20.51
C VAL A 98 -4.87 -11.55 -21.57
N ARG A 99 -4.65 -11.10 -22.81
CA ARG A 99 -5.61 -11.34 -23.91
C ARG A 99 -5.76 -12.83 -24.21
N ASP A 100 -4.67 -13.59 -24.14
CA ASP A 100 -4.62 -14.98 -24.61
C ASP A 100 -4.91 -16.01 -23.48
N ASP A 101 -4.95 -15.57 -22.21
CA ASP A 101 -5.19 -16.43 -21.05
C ASP A 101 -6.42 -15.97 -20.24
N LYS A 102 -7.45 -16.82 -20.18
CA LYS A 102 -8.69 -16.53 -19.47
C LYS A 102 -8.49 -16.37 -17.96
N HIS A 103 -7.58 -17.13 -17.36
CA HIS A 103 -7.30 -17.04 -15.91
C HIS A 103 -6.64 -15.70 -15.57
N LEU A 104 -5.74 -15.20 -16.44
CA LEU A 104 -5.18 -13.86 -16.27
C LEU A 104 -6.23 -12.77 -16.45
N GLN A 105 -7.17 -12.91 -17.39
CA GLN A 105 -8.29 -11.96 -17.54
C GLN A 105 -9.16 -11.92 -16.29
N ASP A 106 -9.48 -13.10 -15.72
CA ASP A 106 -10.26 -13.19 -14.49
C ASP A 106 -9.52 -12.58 -13.31
N TYR A 107 -8.22 -12.84 -13.18
CA TYR A 107 -7.35 -12.24 -12.18
C TYR A 107 -7.31 -10.71 -12.30
N ILE A 108 -7.16 -10.16 -13.49
CA ILE A 108 -7.13 -8.71 -13.72
C ILE A 108 -8.45 -8.05 -13.36
N ARG A 109 -9.59 -8.69 -13.68
CA ARG A 109 -10.91 -8.18 -13.28
C ARG A 109 -11.06 -8.15 -11.76
N GLU A 110 -10.64 -9.20 -11.08
CA GLU A 110 -10.65 -9.29 -9.63
C GLU A 110 -9.71 -8.24 -9.00
N TYR A 111 -8.51 -8.09 -9.55
CA TYR A 111 -7.55 -7.09 -9.13
C TYR A 111 -8.15 -5.68 -9.15
N TYR A 112 -8.74 -5.26 -10.28
CA TYR A 112 -9.35 -3.91 -10.35
C TYR A 112 -10.55 -3.76 -9.43
N ARG A 113 -11.36 -4.79 -9.26
CA ARG A 113 -12.50 -4.76 -8.33
C ARG A 113 -12.02 -4.55 -6.89
N ASN A 114 -11.00 -5.29 -6.47
CA ASN A 114 -10.44 -5.17 -5.14
C ASN A 114 -9.79 -3.80 -4.92
N LYS A 115 -9.01 -3.31 -5.88
CA LYS A 115 -8.40 -1.96 -5.80
C LYS A 115 -9.46 -0.85 -5.74
N LEU A 116 -10.57 -1.00 -6.46
CA LEU A 116 -11.67 -0.04 -6.38
C LEU A 116 -12.34 -0.08 -5.01
N SER A 117 -12.64 -1.27 -4.46
CA SER A 117 -13.20 -1.42 -3.12
C SER A 117 -12.30 -0.81 -2.05
N GLU A 118 -10.99 -1.11 -2.06
CA GLU A 118 -10.02 -0.55 -1.13
C GLU A 118 -9.93 0.99 -1.24
N THR A 119 -10.06 1.52 -2.46
CA THR A 119 -10.05 2.97 -2.69
C THR A 119 -11.31 3.62 -2.09
N ILE A 120 -12.48 3.02 -2.26
CA ILE A 120 -13.75 3.50 -1.68
C ILE A 120 -13.67 3.47 -0.15
N GLU A 121 -13.19 2.38 0.45
CA GLU A 121 -12.98 2.28 1.89
C GLU A 121 -12.02 3.37 2.38
N SER A 122 -10.88 3.58 1.71
CA SER A 122 -9.91 4.60 2.07
C SER A 122 -10.52 6.01 2.01
N LEU A 123 -11.34 6.30 1.01
CA LEU A 123 -12.07 7.57 0.89
C LEU A 123 -13.04 7.77 2.06
N GLN A 124 -13.78 6.72 2.42
CA GLN A 124 -14.71 6.74 3.56
C GLN A 124 -13.96 7.07 4.86
N TYR A 125 -12.85 6.41 5.14
CA TYR A 125 -12.06 6.65 6.36
C TYR A 125 -11.54 8.08 6.46
N MET A 126 -11.02 8.61 5.34
CA MET A 126 -10.49 9.98 5.32
C MET A 126 -11.55 11.05 5.53
N THR A 127 -12.81 10.77 5.16
CA THR A 127 -13.85 11.82 5.12
C THR A 127 -14.83 11.76 6.29
N MET A 128 -15.14 10.57 6.80
CA MET A 128 -16.28 10.41 7.73
C MET A 128 -15.90 10.41 9.21
N ASN A 129 -14.70 9.98 9.58
CA ASN A 129 -14.35 9.73 10.99
C ASN A 129 -13.39 10.79 11.59
N GLY A 130 -13.19 11.92 10.91
CA GLY A 130 -12.22 12.93 11.31
C GLY A 130 -10.79 12.38 11.35
N LYS A 131 -9.83 13.19 11.84
CA LYS A 131 -8.41 12.82 11.83
C LYS A 131 -8.08 11.61 12.70
N LYS A 132 -8.68 11.51 13.89
CA LYS A 132 -8.45 10.39 14.81
C LYS A 132 -8.99 9.10 14.21
N GLY A 133 -10.20 9.11 13.70
CA GLY A 133 -10.80 7.93 13.06
C GLY A 133 -10.04 7.49 11.81
N ALA A 134 -9.56 8.43 10.98
CA ALA A 134 -8.72 8.09 9.83
C ALA A 134 -7.43 7.38 10.25
N VAL A 135 -6.77 7.83 11.34
CA VAL A 135 -5.57 7.17 11.89
C VAL A 135 -5.93 5.78 12.43
N CYS A 136 -7.02 5.64 13.20
CA CYS A 136 -7.45 4.34 13.74
C CYS A 136 -7.75 3.34 12.61
N SER A 137 -8.48 3.74 11.58
CA SER A 137 -8.78 2.90 10.42
C SER A 137 -7.51 2.49 9.67
N PHE A 138 -6.56 3.40 9.53
CA PHE A 138 -5.28 3.09 8.90
C PHE A 138 -4.44 2.13 9.74
N LEU A 139 -4.39 2.31 11.07
CA LEU A 139 -3.71 1.37 11.99
C LEU A 139 -4.35 -0.02 11.93
N TYR A 140 -5.68 -0.11 11.84
CA TYR A 140 -6.38 -1.37 11.64
C TYR A 140 -5.97 -2.05 10.31
N LYS A 141 -5.85 -1.28 9.23
CA LYS A 141 -5.36 -1.78 7.95
C LYS A 141 -3.92 -2.31 8.05
N LEU A 142 -3.03 -1.56 8.70
CA LEU A 142 -1.64 -1.99 8.94
C LEU A 142 -1.56 -3.26 9.78
N MET A 143 -2.39 -3.35 10.83
CA MET A 143 -2.48 -4.54 11.68
C MET A 143 -2.86 -5.78 10.87
N ASN A 144 -3.82 -5.66 9.95
CA ASN A 144 -4.21 -6.78 9.09
C ASN A 144 -3.15 -7.14 8.06
N GLN A 145 -2.33 -6.19 7.63
CA GLN A 145 -1.32 -6.40 6.59
C GLN A 145 0.04 -6.87 7.14
N PHE A 146 0.44 -6.35 8.31
CA PHE A 146 1.77 -6.55 8.90
C PHE A 146 1.71 -7.05 10.35
N GLY A 147 0.54 -7.39 10.86
CA GLY A 147 0.36 -7.78 12.23
C GLY A 147 0.91 -9.18 12.55
N VAL A 148 1.63 -9.28 13.65
CA VAL A 148 2.10 -10.52 14.26
C VAL A 148 1.58 -10.56 15.69
N GLU A 149 0.92 -11.66 16.08
CA GLU A 149 0.43 -11.82 17.44
C GLU A 149 1.59 -11.90 18.42
N VAL A 150 1.49 -11.15 19.52
CA VAL A 150 2.43 -11.12 20.65
C VAL A 150 1.64 -11.26 21.97
N GLU A 151 2.33 -11.42 23.11
CA GLU A 151 1.71 -11.68 24.40
C GLU A 151 0.62 -10.65 24.78
N ASP A 152 0.90 -9.36 24.53
CA ASP A 152 0.03 -8.25 24.94
C ASP A 152 -0.78 -7.61 23.79
N GLY A 153 -0.83 -8.24 22.60
CA GLY A 153 -1.60 -7.67 21.49
C GLY A 153 -1.10 -8.07 20.10
N ILE A 154 -1.16 -7.16 19.15
CA ILE A 154 -0.73 -7.40 17.77
C ILE A 154 0.35 -6.38 17.39
N LEU A 155 1.58 -6.86 17.25
CA LEU A 155 2.72 -6.06 16.78
C LEU A 155 2.59 -5.82 15.27
N ILE A 156 2.62 -4.55 14.86
CA ILE A 156 2.80 -4.20 13.43
C ILE A 156 4.29 -4.36 13.10
N ASP A 157 4.66 -5.51 12.51
CA ASP A 157 6.05 -5.84 12.18
C ASP A 157 6.52 -5.11 10.91
N PHE A 158 6.27 -3.82 10.87
CA PHE A 158 6.69 -2.91 9.82
C PHE A 158 6.93 -1.51 10.37
N ASN A 159 8.00 -0.84 9.93
CA ASN A 159 8.31 0.51 10.38
C ASN A 159 7.50 1.53 9.57
N VAL A 160 6.55 2.19 10.23
CA VAL A 160 5.73 3.25 9.65
C VAL A 160 6.00 4.55 10.39
N THR A 161 6.35 5.60 9.67
CA THR A 161 6.59 6.92 10.27
C THR A 161 5.28 7.68 10.46
N ASN A 162 5.26 8.62 11.42
CA ASN A 162 4.10 9.52 11.59
C ASN A 162 3.87 10.42 10.36
N GLU A 163 4.88 10.61 9.52
CA GLU A 163 4.77 11.30 8.24
C GLU A 163 4.07 10.42 7.19
N ASP A 164 4.39 9.12 7.15
CA ASP A 164 3.66 8.16 6.32
C ASP A 164 2.19 8.07 6.73
N ILE A 165 1.91 7.97 8.04
CA ILE A 165 0.53 7.95 8.57
C ILE A 165 -0.21 9.23 8.14
N ALA A 166 0.43 10.40 8.25
CA ALA A 166 -0.15 11.65 7.80
C ALA A 166 -0.48 11.62 6.29
N GLY A 167 0.43 11.10 5.48
CA GLY A 167 0.24 10.94 4.03
C GLY A 167 -0.90 9.99 3.68
N PHE A 168 -1.06 8.88 4.39
CA PHE A 168 -2.16 7.91 4.18
C PHE A 168 -3.51 8.43 4.67
N CYS A 169 -3.52 9.23 5.72
CA CYS A 169 -4.76 9.74 6.32
C CYS A 169 -5.18 11.13 5.78
N GLY A 170 -4.46 11.70 4.81
CA GLY A 170 -4.75 13.04 4.31
C GLY A 170 -4.56 14.14 5.36
N ILE A 171 -3.72 13.90 6.39
CA ILE A 171 -3.46 14.84 7.48
C ILE A 171 -2.29 15.74 7.09
N SER A 172 -2.51 17.06 7.19
CA SER A 172 -1.55 18.06 6.69
C SER A 172 -0.21 18.09 7.44
N THR A 173 -0.15 17.64 8.70
CA THR A 173 1.05 17.77 9.53
C THR A 173 1.33 16.51 10.36
N ARG A 174 2.60 16.11 10.41
CA ARG A 174 3.13 15.07 11.30
C ARG A 174 2.76 15.32 12.77
N ASN A 175 2.76 16.58 13.22
CA ASN A 175 2.45 16.92 14.61
C ASN A 175 1.01 16.58 15.01
N SER A 176 0.07 16.62 14.06
CA SER A 176 -1.32 16.20 14.32
C SER A 176 -1.36 14.69 14.56
N VAL A 177 -0.63 13.90 13.76
CA VAL A 177 -0.51 12.44 13.97
C VAL A 177 0.19 12.14 15.29
N ASN A 178 1.28 12.83 15.63
CA ASN A 178 1.98 12.63 16.91
C ASN A 178 1.03 12.77 18.09
N ARG A 179 0.15 13.80 18.08
CA ARG A 179 -0.86 13.97 19.15
C ARG A 179 -1.85 12.82 19.18
N ILE A 180 -2.37 12.42 18.04
CA ILE A 180 -3.34 11.31 17.97
C ILE A 180 -2.72 10.00 18.48
N ILE A 181 -1.50 9.68 18.08
CA ILE A 181 -0.79 8.48 18.56
C ILE A 181 -0.52 8.58 20.07
N HIS A 182 -0.17 9.76 20.59
CA HIS A 182 -0.01 9.98 22.03
C HIS A 182 -1.33 9.74 22.77
N ASP A 183 -2.44 10.30 22.29
CA ASP A 183 -3.76 10.11 22.90
C ASP A 183 -4.16 8.62 22.91
N LEU A 184 -3.97 7.91 21.78
CA LEU A 184 -4.23 6.46 21.69
C LEU A 184 -3.35 5.64 22.66
N LYS A 185 -2.13 6.10 22.93
CA LYS A 185 -1.24 5.47 23.92
C LYS A 185 -1.75 5.70 25.34
N GLU A 186 -2.14 6.93 25.69
CA GLU A 186 -2.72 7.24 27.01
C GLU A 186 -4.05 6.51 27.25
N GLU A 187 -4.81 6.25 26.20
CA GLU A 187 -6.06 5.48 26.24
C GLU A 187 -5.81 3.95 26.28
N GLY A 188 -4.56 3.49 26.22
CA GLY A 188 -4.20 2.07 26.24
C GLY A 188 -4.56 1.29 24.97
N VAL A 189 -4.79 1.99 23.85
CA VAL A 189 -5.14 1.37 22.57
C VAL A 189 -3.90 0.88 21.82
N VAL A 190 -2.80 1.63 21.91
CA VAL A 190 -1.54 1.29 21.24
C VAL A 190 -0.35 1.45 22.19
N GLU A 191 0.72 0.75 21.90
CA GLU A 191 2.02 0.92 22.53
C GLU A 191 3.12 1.05 21.46
N ILE A 192 4.24 1.70 21.81
CA ILE A 192 5.38 1.87 20.89
C ILE A 192 6.62 1.29 21.53
N HIS A 193 7.17 0.25 20.91
CA HIS A 193 8.47 -0.32 21.28
C HIS A 193 9.39 -0.38 20.06
N ASN A 194 10.62 0.10 20.19
CA ASN A 194 11.64 0.05 19.13
C ASN A 194 11.14 0.61 17.78
N GLN A 195 10.38 1.71 17.82
CA GLN A 195 9.77 2.37 16.64
C GLN A 195 8.69 1.53 15.94
N LYS A 196 8.23 0.44 16.52
CA LYS A 196 7.09 -0.34 16.04
C LYS A 196 5.88 -0.12 16.93
N LEU A 197 4.70 -0.19 16.32
CA LEU A 197 3.41 -0.06 17.01
C LEU A 197 2.90 -1.44 17.37
N THR A 198 2.45 -1.60 18.62
CA THR A 198 1.66 -2.74 19.07
C THR A 198 0.23 -2.28 19.33
N ILE A 199 -0.73 -2.95 18.73
CA ILE A 199 -2.16 -2.71 18.96
C ILE A 199 -2.58 -3.55 20.15
N LEU A 200 -2.99 -2.89 21.24
CA LEU A 200 -3.46 -3.51 22.49
C LEU A 200 -4.98 -3.71 22.45
N ASP A 201 -5.72 -2.77 21.86
CA ASP A 201 -7.18 -2.84 21.71
C ASP A 201 -7.59 -2.79 20.24
N LYS A 202 -7.74 -3.98 19.66
CA LYS A 202 -8.21 -4.16 18.29
C LYS A 202 -9.66 -3.68 18.13
N ALA A 203 -10.51 -3.94 19.10
CA ALA A 203 -11.94 -3.62 19.02
C ALA A 203 -12.17 -2.11 18.92
N TYR A 204 -11.38 -1.33 19.66
CA TYR A 204 -11.40 0.12 19.56
C TYR A 204 -11.10 0.62 18.13
N LEU A 205 -10.10 0.04 17.45
CA LEU A 205 -9.78 0.42 16.08
C LEU A 205 -10.87 0.00 15.09
N GLU A 206 -11.51 -1.15 15.34
CA GLU A 206 -12.54 -1.71 14.48
C GLU A 206 -13.79 -0.83 14.40
N GLU A 207 -14.14 -0.09 15.46
CA GLU A 207 -15.24 0.86 15.48
C GLU A 207 -15.15 1.93 14.38
N PHE A 208 -13.93 2.26 13.94
CA PHE A 208 -13.68 3.27 12.90
C PHE A 208 -13.64 2.69 11.49
N THR A 209 -13.74 1.39 11.31
CA THR A 209 -13.60 0.76 9.98
C THR A 209 -14.87 0.77 9.15
N GLY A 210 -16.01 1.14 9.76
CA GLY A 210 -17.33 1.11 9.09
C GLY A 210 -17.78 -0.30 8.68
N ARG A 211 -17.09 -1.34 9.15
CA ARG A 211 -17.55 -2.72 8.99
C ARG A 211 -18.64 -2.96 10.02
N GLU A 212 -19.88 -3.05 9.55
CA GLU A 212 -20.96 -3.56 10.39
C GLU A 212 -20.61 -5.00 10.74
N SER A 213 -20.64 -5.31 12.04
CA SER A 213 -20.57 -6.69 12.54
C SER A 213 -21.87 -7.38 12.14
N PHE A 214 -21.85 -8.09 11.02
CA PHE A 214 -22.96 -8.98 10.63
C PHE A 214 -22.77 -10.35 11.26
#